data_366589a53d753d1479f76f6e9ed45000
#
_entry.id   366589a53d753d1479f76f6e9ed45000
#
_cell.length_a   1.000
_cell.length_b   1.000
_cell.length_c   1.000
_cell.angle_alpha   90.00
_cell.angle_beta   90.00
_cell.angle_gamma   90.00
#
_symmetry.space_group_name_H-M   'P 1'
#
loop_
_entity.id
_entity.type
_entity.pdbx_description
1 polymer ?
#
loop_
_entity_poly.entity_id
_entity_poly.type
_entity_poly.pdbx_seq_one_letter_code
_entity_poly.pdbx_strand_id
1 'polypeptide(L)'
;VILGIIAAVAVPRFVDLSTAAESASLKGVAGALSSASALNHANNIANDAGLDADTDTLTTVDSCDAVFDLLDGEGLDTTEYSAAMADSGTWDNEEGTANACEVSKTDVANPEPFTAYAVDAT
;
A
#
# COMPACT_ATOMS: atom_id res chain seq x y z
N VAL A 1 16.35 -8.00 53.11
CA VAL A 1 17.46 -8.20 52.12
C VAL A 1 17.00 -9.12 50.98
N ILE A 2 16.27 -10.19 51.31
CA ILE A 2 15.75 -11.13 50.30
C ILE A 2 14.73 -10.46 49.38
N LEU A 3 13.89 -9.55 49.89
CA LEU A 3 12.90 -8.80 49.09
C LEU A 3 13.54 -7.86 48.07
N GLY A 4 14.70 -7.28 48.36
CA GLY A 4 15.41 -6.43 47.39
C GLY A 4 16.00 -7.21 46.23
N ILE A 5 16.44 -8.43 46.44
CA ILE A 5 16.99 -9.31 45.37
C ILE A 5 15.85 -9.80 44.46
N ILE A 6 14.69 -10.15 44.98
CA ILE A 6 13.51 -10.58 44.22
C ILE A 6 12.97 -9.42 43.38
N ALA A 7 12.90 -8.19 43.92
CA ALA A 7 12.49 -7.01 43.18
C ALA A 7 13.42 -6.69 41.99
N ALA A 8 14.73 -6.91 42.14
CA ALA A 8 15.71 -6.72 41.06
C ALA A 8 15.54 -7.74 39.92
N VAL A 9 15.06 -8.94 40.21
CA VAL A 9 14.84 -10.00 39.20
C VAL A 9 13.49 -9.86 38.50
N ALA A 10 12.52 -9.20 39.13
CA ALA A 10 11.15 -9.07 38.65
C ALA A 10 10.94 -7.91 37.66
N VAL A 11 12.00 -7.25 37.18
CA VAL A 11 11.88 -6.21 36.16
C VAL A 11 11.46 -6.85 34.84
N PRO A 12 10.24 -6.58 34.33
CA PRO A 12 9.79 -7.16 33.05
C PRO A 12 10.66 -6.66 31.91
N ARG A 13 11.10 -7.57 31.08
CA ARG A 13 11.72 -7.24 29.78
C ARG A 13 10.63 -6.99 28.78
N PHE A 14 10.46 -5.75 28.37
CA PHE A 14 9.63 -5.40 27.22
C PHE A 14 10.44 -5.56 25.94
N VAL A 15 9.96 -6.39 25.03
CA VAL A 15 10.47 -6.45 23.66
C VAL A 15 9.89 -5.25 22.93
N ASP A 16 10.74 -4.46 22.28
CA ASP A 16 10.27 -3.39 21.41
C ASP A 16 9.66 -3.99 20.13
N LEU A 17 8.33 -3.96 20.05
CA LEU A 17 7.55 -4.44 18.92
C LEU A 17 7.18 -3.33 17.92
N SER A 18 7.63 -2.09 18.13
CA SER A 18 7.24 -0.95 17.30
C SER A 18 7.65 -1.14 15.84
N THR A 19 8.86 -1.62 15.57
CA THR A 19 9.34 -1.91 14.21
C THR A 19 8.51 -3.01 13.55
N ALA A 20 8.18 -4.07 14.28
CA ALA A 20 7.34 -5.16 13.77
C ALA A 20 5.92 -4.69 13.48
N ALA A 21 5.36 -3.82 14.35
CA ALA A 21 4.03 -3.24 14.18
C ALA A 21 4.00 -2.30 12.95
N GLU A 22 5.02 -1.50 12.74
CA GLU A 22 5.14 -0.60 11.58
C GLU A 22 5.27 -1.39 10.27
N SER A 23 6.07 -2.45 10.24
CA SER A 23 6.17 -3.34 9.08
C SER A 23 4.84 -4.05 8.78
N ALA A 24 4.14 -4.52 9.81
CA ALA A 24 2.82 -5.13 9.65
C ALA A 24 1.77 -4.12 9.13
N SER A 25 1.82 -2.88 9.62
CA SER A 25 0.97 -1.79 9.13
C SER A 25 1.24 -1.50 7.65
N LEU A 26 2.51 -1.44 7.25
CA LEU A 26 2.90 -1.21 5.85
C LEU A 26 2.43 -2.35 4.93
N LYS A 27 2.48 -3.60 5.39
CA LYS A 27 1.88 -4.76 4.68
C LYS A 27 0.38 -4.58 4.49
N GLY A 28 -0.32 -4.09 5.51
CA GLY A 28 -1.74 -3.76 5.43
C GLY A 28 -2.03 -2.70 4.37
N VAL A 29 -1.21 -1.65 4.33
CA VAL A 29 -1.29 -0.59 3.31
C VAL A 29 -1.05 -1.17 1.91
N ALA A 30 -0.02 -1.98 1.72
CA ALA A 30 0.27 -2.63 0.44
C ALA A 30 -0.91 -3.51 -0.04
N GLY A 31 -1.53 -4.25 0.87
CA GLY A 31 -2.74 -5.04 0.59
C GLY A 31 -3.93 -4.17 0.19
N ALA A 32 -4.13 -3.04 0.86
CA ALA A 32 -5.17 -2.07 0.52
C ALA A 32 -4.94 -1.44 -0.86
N LEU A 33 -3.70 -1.08 -1.20
CA LEU A 33 -3.33 -0.54 -2.50
C LEU A 33 -3.58 -1.55 -3.63
N SER A 34 -3.18 -2.80 -3.44
CA SER A 34 -3.46 -3.88 -4.42
C SER A 34 -4.95 -4.09 -4.62
N SER A 35 -5.73 -4.09 -3.55
CA SER A 35 -7.18 -4.27 -3.61
C SER A 35 -7.88 -3.09 -4.29
N ALA A 36 -7.48 -1.87 -3.95
CA ALA A 36 -8.03 -0.66 -4.57
C ALA A 36 -7.73 -0.61 -6.07
N SER A 37 -6.51 -0.94 -6.45
CA SER A 37 -6.11 -1.00 -7.86
C SER A 37 -6.89 -2.07 -8.64
N ALA A 38 -7.08 -3.25 -8.05
CA ALA A 38 -7.85 -4.32 -8.66
C ALA A 38 -9.33 -3.93 -8.85
N LEU A 39 -9.93 -3.24 -7.88
CA LEU A 39 -11.31 -2.76 -7.98
C LEU A 39 -11.46 -1.68 -9.05
N ASN A 40 -10.53 -0.74 -9.13
CA ASN A 40 -10.52 0.29 -10.17
C ASN A 40 -10.39 -0.33 -11.57
N HIS A 41 -9.50 -1.32 -11.72
CA HIS A 41 -9.35 -2.07 -12.96
C HIS A 41 -10.60 -2.87 -13.33
N ALA A 42 -11.24 -3.53 -12.35
CA ALA A 42 -12.49 -4.25 -12.59
C ALA A 42 -13.63 -3.32 -13.03
N ASN A 43 -13.72 -2.12 -12.43
CA ASN A 43 -14.66 -1.09 -12.83
C ASN A 43 -14.40 -0.61 -14.27
N ASN A 44 -13.14 -0.43 -14.63
CA ASN A 44 -12.73 -0.08 -15.98
C ASN A 44 -13.13 -1.14 -17.01
N ILE A 45 -12.88 -2.43 -16.73
CA ILE A 45 -13.30 -3.55 -17.61
C ILE A 45 -14.82 -3.56 -17.79
N ALA A 46 -15.58 -3.32 -16.72
CA ALA A 46 -17.04 -3.25 -16.78
C ALA A 46 -17.51 -2.10 -17.66
N ASN A 47 -16.86 -0.94 -17.56
CA ASN A 47 -17.14 0.24 -18.39
C ASN A 47 -16.83 -0.06 -19.87
N ASP A 48 -15.69 -0.65 -20.19
CA ASP A 48 -15.30 -1.01 -21.56
C ASP A 48 -16.24 -2.06 -22.19
N ALA A 49 -16.78 -2.95 -21.36
CA ALA A 49 -17.79 -3.94 -21.79
C ALA A 49 -19.18 -3.32 -22.01
N GLY A 50 -19.35 -2.02 -21.79
CA GLY A 50 -20.62 -1.32 -21.93
C GLY A 50 -21.62 -1.62 -20.81
N LEU A 51 -21.14 -2.12 -19.67
CA LEU A 51 -21.94 -2.26 -18.46
C LEU A 51 -22.09 -0.89 -17.78
N ASP A 52 -23.16 -0.76 -17.01
CA ASP A 52 -23.43 0.48 -16.24
C ASP A 52 -22.47 0.52 -15.04
N ALA A 53 -21.21 0.82 -15.32
CA ALA A 53 -20.17 0.96 -14.32
C ALA A 53 -20.16 2.40 -13.77
N ASP A 54 -19.72 2.55 -12.53
CA ASP A 54 -19.59 3.85 -11.89
C ASP A 54 -18.33 4.57 -12.40
N THR A 55 -18.50 5.29 -13.51
CA THR A 55 -17.41 6.02 -14.15
C THR A 55 -16.97 7.25 -13.35
N ASP A 56 -17.82 7.76 -12.45
CA ASP A 56 -17.49 8.92 -11.60
C ASP A 56 -16.41 8.57 -10.55
N THR A 57 -16.25 7.27 -10.27
CA THR A 57 -15.22 6.77 -9.33
C THR A 57 -13.99 6.18 -10.02
N LEU A 58 -14.00 6.10 -11.36
CA LEU A 58 -12.87 5.57 -12.10
C LEU A 58 -11.71 6.57 -12.08
N THR A 59 -10.55 6.10 -11.69
CA THR A 59 -9.33 6.92 -11.59
C THR A 59 -8.26 6.41 -12.54
N THR A 60 -7.62 7.33 -13.26
CA THR A 60 -6.44 7.00 -14.08
C THR A 60 -5.29 6.56 -13.18
N VAL A 61 -4.68 5.43 -13.52
CA VAL A 61 -3.50 4.90 -12.84
C VAL A 61 -2.40 4.72 -13.88
N ASP A 62 -1.48 5.66 -13.90
CA ASP A 62 -0.35 5.75 -14.82
C ASP A 62 1.02 5.65 -14.13
N SER A 63 1.00 5.39 -12.82
CA SER A 63 2.19 5.27 -11.97
C SER A 63 1.87 4.52 -10.68
N CYS A 64 2.89 4.06 -9.97
CA CYS A 64 2.69 3.36 -8.70
C CYS A 64 2.04 4.25 -7.62
N ASP A 65 2.38 5.51 -7.57
CA ASP A 65 1.85 6.46 -6.58
C ASP A 65 0.43 6.94 -6.91
N ALA A 66 0.00 6.88 -8.17
CA ALA A 66 -1.39 7.19 -8.55
C ALA A 66 -2.42 6.28 -7.85
N VAL A 67 -2.01 5.08 -7.42
CA VAL A 67 -2.88 4.17 -6.65
C VAL A 67 -3.26 4.75 -5.28
N PHE A 68 -2.49 5.68 -4.74
CA PHE A 68 -2.80 6.31 -3.45
C PHE A 68 -4.13 7.07 -3.47
N ASP A 69 -4.48 7.66 -4.62
CA ASP A 69 -5.74 8.40 -4.79
C ASP A 69 -6.98 7.50 -4.80
N LEU A 70 -6.80 6.18 -4.94
CA LEU A 70 -7.88 5.21 -4.90
C LEU A 70 -8.33 4.87 -3.47
N LEU A 71 -7.55 5.23 -2.46
CA LEU A 71 -7.91 4.99 -1.07
C LEU A 71 -8.90 6.05 -0.60
N ASP A 72 -9.86 5.62 0.25
CA ASP A 72 -10.89 6.49 0.79
C ASP A 72 -10.32 7.69 1.56
N GLY A 73 -10.99 8.82 1.46
CA GLY A 73 -10.62 10.06 2.13
C GLY A 73 -9.69 10.93 1.28
N GLU A 74 -8.62 11.43 1.89
CA GLU A 74 -7.63 12.27 1.20
C GLU A 74 -6.52 11.43 0.54
N GLY A 75 -6.73 10.12 0.42
CA GLY A 75 -5.69 9.21 -0.07
C GLY A 75 -4.63 8.92 1.00
N LEU A 76 -3.50 8.40 0.56
CA LEU A 76 -2.37 8.11 1.44
C LEU A 76 -1.46 9.34 1.55
N ASP A 77 -1.01 9.65 2.77
CA ASP A 77 -0.14 10.81 3.00
C ASP A 77 1.22 10.62 2.32
N THR A 78 1.45 11.39 1.25
CA THR A 78 2.68 11.33 0.45
C THR A 78 3.91 11.90 1.17
N THR A 79 3.74 12.52 2.34
CA THR A 79 4.87 12.94 3.18
C THR A 79 5.45 11.78 3.99
N GLU A 80 4.64 10.79 4.30
CA GLU A 80 5.04 9.59 5.04
C GLU A 80 5.25 8.37 4.13
N TYR A 81 4.48 8.28 3.06
CA TYR A 81 4.46 7.13 2.15
C TYR A 81 4.93 7.54 0.76
N SER A 82 5.63 6.64 0.12
CA SER A 82 6.01 6.76 -1.29
C SER A 82 5.85 5.43 -2.00
N ALA A 83 5.59 5.48 -3.29
CA ALA A 83 5.55 4.28 -4.11
C ALA A 83 6.46 4.42 -5.32
N ALA A 84 7.02 3.31 -5.75
CA ALA A 84 7.88 3.23 -6.93
C ALA A 84 7.77 1.85 -7.56
N MET A 85 8.30 1.71 -8.77
CA MET A 85 8.44 0.41 -9.40
C MET A 85 9.38 -0.49 -8.59
N ALA A 86 8.98 -1.74 -8.41
CA ALA A 86 9.83 -2.75 -7.81
C ALA A 86 11.05 -3.03 -8.71
N ASP A 87 12.18 -3.35 -8.11
CA ASP A 87 13.42 -3.75 -8.81
C ASP A 87 13.89 -2.79 -9.92
N SER A 88 13.63 -1.49 -9.76
CA SER A 88 13.97 -0.47 -10.78
C SER A 88 13.30 -0.73 -12.14
N GLY A 89 12.14 -1.36 -12.13
CA GLY A 89 11.33 -1.61 -13.32
C GLY A 89 10.85 -0.33 -14.00
N THR A 90 10.26 -0.48 -15.17
CA THR A 90 9.61 0.61 -15.90
C THR A 90 8.10 0.38 -15.88
N TRP A 91 7.36 1.46 -15.66
CA TRP A 91 5.91 1.42 -15.72
C TRP A 91 5.43 1.09 -17.15
N ASP A 92 4.52 0.14 -17.25
CA ASP A 92 3.85 -0.21 -18.48
C ASP A 92 2.45 0.40 -18.49
N ASN A 93 2.22 1.31 -19.45
CA ASN A 93 0.97 2.03 -19.61
C ASN A 93 -0.10 1.26 -20.41
N GLU A 94 0.22 0.06 -20.91
CA GLU A 94 -0.79 -0.73 -21.60
C GLU A 94 -1.95 -1.03 -20.63
N GLU A 95 -3.15 -0.64 -21.02
CA GLU A 95 -4.33 -0.73 -20.18
C GLU A 95 -4.57 -2.15 -19.66
N GLY A 96 -4.80 -2.28 -18.38
CA GLY A 96 -4.99 -3.55 -17.70
C GLY A 96 -3.70 -4.28 -17.36
N THR A 97 -2.53 -3.75 -17.75
CA THR A 97 -1.25 -4.37 -17.36
C THR A 97 -1.02 -4.27 -15.86
N ALA A 98 -0.65 -5.39 -15.26
CA ALA A 98 -0.25 -5.48 -13.87
C ALA A 98 1.21 -5.03 -13.70
N ASN A 99 1.41 -3.93 -13.00
CA ASN A 99 2.73 -3.40 -12.68
C ASN A 99 3.14 -3.79 -11.25
N ALA A 100 4.36 -4.28 -11.08
CA ALA A 100 4.92 -4.59 -9.78
C ALA A 100 5.46 -3.33 -9.11
N CYS A 101 4.80 -2.91 -8.05
CA CYS A 101 5.12 -1.72 -7.28
C CYS A 101 5.58 -2.07 -5.87
N GLU A 102 6.22 -1.14 -5.22
CA GLU A 102 6.57 -1.21 -3.80
C GLU A 102 6.14 0.07 -3.10
N VAL A 103 5.55 -0.06 -1.93
CA VAL A 103 5.25 1.07 -1.05
C VAL A 103 6.25 1.11 0.08
N SER A 104 6.76 2.29 0.34
CA SER A 104 7.69 2.60 1.42
C SER A 104 7.05 3.56 2.40
N LYS A 105 7.44 3.46 3.66
CA LYS A 105 7.08 4.42 4.69
C LYS A 105 8.33 4.97 5.35
N THR A 106 8.33 6.24 5.71
CA THR A 106 9.40 6.85 6.52
C THR A 106 9.62 6.02 7.78
N ASP A 107 10.86 5.77 8.13
CA ASP A 107 11.30 4.98 9.30
C ASP A 107 11.01 3.46 9.23
N VAL A 108 10.48 2.95 8.12
CA VAL A 108 10.36 1.49 7.88
C VAL A 108 11.44 1.04 6.91
N ALA A 109 12.27 0.09 7.36
CA ALA A 109 13.49 -0.29 6.64
C ALA A 109 13.25 -0.98 5.29
N ASN A 110 12.14 -1.72 5.16
CA ASN A 110 11.88 -2.51 3.96
C ASN A 110 10.55 -2.07 3.32
N PRO A 111 10.56 -1.81 2.02
CA PRO A 111 9.31 -1.58 1.28
C PRO A 111 8.49 -2.87 1.20
N GLU A 112 7.21 -2.71 0.95
CA GLU A 112 6.27 -3.84 0.77
C GLU A 112 5.73 -3.85 -0.66
N PRO A 113 5.71 -5.01 -1.31
CA PRO A 113 5.23 -5.11 -2.69
C PRO A 113 3.71 -4.99 -2.77
N PHE A 114 3.24 -4.37 -3.84
CA PHE A 114 1.84 -4.36 -4.24
C PHE A 114 1.71 -4.38 -5.76
N THR A 115 0.53 -4.75 -6.25
CA THR A 115 0.25 -4.75 -7.68
C THR A 115 -0.63 -3.55 -8.03
N ALA A 116 -0.20 -2.79 -9.04
CA ALA A 116 -0.96 -1.70 -9.62
C ALA A 116 -1.33 -2.04 -11.07
N TYR A 117 -2.60 -1.88 -11.42
CA TYR A 117 -3.07 -2.06 -12.80
C TYR A 117 -3.14 -0.71 -13.49
N ALA A 118 -2.55 -0.62 -14.68
CA ALA A 118 -2.68 0.56 -15.53
C ALA A 118 -4.13 0.73 -15.96
N VAL A 119 -4.68 1.91 -15.74
CA VAL A 119 -6.05 2.29 -16.11
C VAL A 119 -6.06 3.68 -16.71
N ASP A 120 -6.67 3.84 -17.86
CA ASP A 120 -6.95 5.13 -18.48
C ASP A 120 -8.46 5.44 -18.30
N ALA A 121 -8.77 6.39 -17.42
CA ALA A 121 -10.11 6.78 -17.08
C ALA A 121 -10.74 7.78 -18.08
N THR A 122 -10.10 8.01 -19.23
CA THR A 122 -10.63 8.89 -20.32
C THR A 122 -11.55 8.12 -21.30
#